data_32a35217888774dca16f17bc12c026b3
#
_entry.id   32a35217888774dca16f17bc12c026b3
#
_cell.length_a   1.000
_cell.length_b   1.000
_cell.length_c   1.000
_cell.angle_alpha   90.00
_cell.angle_beta   90.00
_cell.angle_gamma   90.00
#
_symmetry.space_group_name_H-M   'P 1'
#
loop_
_entity.id
_entity.type
_entity.pdbx_description
1 polymer ?
#
loop_
_entity_poly.entity_id
_entity_poly.type
_entity_poly.pdbx_seq_one_letter_code
_entity_poly.pdbx_strand_id
1 'polypeptide(L)'
;MYVLDTNVISELRKAKTAKADANVLAWAARIPVNQMFLSAISILELETGVLLVERRDAVQGAQLRKWLNQQVIPVFSERVLPVDMAVAQCCAKLHVPDPRAERDALIAATALVHSMVVVTRNVADFAMTGVQIVNPWESQD
;
A
#
# COMPACT_ATOMS: atom_id res chain seq x y z
N MET A 1 3.92 1.05 -13.73
CA MET A 1 2.84 0.64 -12.81
C MET A 1 3.35 0.64 -11.38
N TYR A 2 2.45 0.80 -10.43
CA TYR A 2 2.79 1.12 -9.05
C TYR A 2 2.05 0.21 -8.08
N VAL A 3 2.77 -0.31 -7.08
CA VAL A 3 2.16 -0.97 -5.91
C VAL A 3 2.15 0.04 -4.78
N LEU A 4 0.96 0.41 -4.31
CA LEU A 4 0.82 1.40 -3.24
C LEU A 4 0.96 0.71 -1.89
N ASP A 5 1.88 1.20 -1.06
CA ASP A 5 1.94 0.78 0.34
C ASP A 5 0.71 1.29 1.09
N THR A 6 0.36 0.61 2.16
CA THR A 6 -0.83 0.90 2.95
C THR A 6 -0.89 2.35 3.43
N ASN A 7 0.27 2.95 3.78
CA ASN A 7 0.30 4.34 4.23
C ASN A 7 -0.17 5.34 3.16
N VAL A 8 0.03 5.02 1.88
CA VAL A 8 -0.46 5.87 0.77
C VAL A 8 -1.98 5.83 0.70
N ILE A 9 -2.58 4.63 0.80
CA ILE A 9 -4.04 4.48 0.79
C ILE A 9 -4.66 5.21 1.98
N SER A 10 -4.05 5.09 3.17
CA SER A 10 -4.52 5.79 4.37
C SER A 10 -4.42 7.30 4.23
N GLU A 11 -3.38 7.80 3.55
CA GLU A 11 -3.26 9.24 3.28
C GLU A 11 -4.32 9.71 2.29
N LEU A 12 -4.57 8.95 1.23
CA LEU A 12 -5.59 9.29 0.22
C LEU A 12 -7.01 9.29 0.79
N ARG A 13 -7.26 8.56 1.88
CA ARG A 13 -8.54 8.63 2.60
C ARG A 13 -8.86 10.06 3.06
N LYS A 14 -7.83 10.85 3.36
CA LYS A 14 -7.96 12.24 3.83
C LYS A 14 -8.14 13.24 2.69
N ALA A 15 -8.28 12.81 1.44
CA ALA A 15 -8.24 13.67 0.25
C ALA A 15 -9.29 14.80 0.27
N LYS A 16 -10.42 14.56 0.93
CA LYS A 16 -11.51 15.56 1.04
C LYS A 16 -11.36 16.47 2.27
N THR A 17 -10.25 16.36 2.99
CA THR A 17 -9.98 17.17 4.19
C THR A 17 -8.73 18.01 3.96
N ALA A 18 -8.56 19.05 4.77
CA ALA A 18 -7.35 19.86 4.75
C ALA A 18 -6.13 19.14 5.35
N LYS A 19 -6.30 17.92 5.86
CA LYS A 19 -5.25 17.16 6.55
C LYS A 19 -4.42 16.28 5.60
N ALA A 20 -4.88 16.08 4.35
CA ALA A 20 -4.14 15.28 3.39
C ALA A 20 -2.89 16.03 2.91
N ASP A 21 -1.78 15.30 2.76
CA ASP A 21 -0.53 15.86 2.26
C ASP A 21 -0.68 16.32 0.80
N ALA A 22 -0.31 17.58 0.53
CA ALA A 22 -0.47 18.17 -0.80
C ALA A 22 0.37 17.47 -1.86
N ASN A 23 1.57 17.00 -1.53
CA ASN A 23 2.44 16.30 -2.48
C ASN A 23 1.87 14.94 -2.85
N VAL A 24 1.29 14.22 -1.87
CA VAL A 24 0.64 12.92 -2.12
C VAL A 24 -0.56 13.10 -3.05
N LEU A 25 -1.39 14.10 -2.80
CA LEU A 25 -2.55 14.40 -3.66
C LEU A 25 -2.12 14.77 -5.07
N ALA A 26 -1.07 15.58 -5.21
CA ALA A 26 -0.55 15.97 -6.52
C ALA A 26 0.00 14.76 -7.29
N TRP A 27 0.73 13.88 -6.61
CA TRP A 27 1.22 12.65 -7.22
C TRP A 27 0.07 11.77 -7.70
N ALA A 28 -0.91 11.52 -6.84
CA ALA A 28 -2.05 10.65 -7.16
C ALA A 28 -2.89 11.20 -8.32
N ALA A 29 -3.02 12.53 -8.42
CA ALA A 29 -3.79 13.17 -9.48
C ALA A 29 -3.14 12.99 -10.86
N ARG A 30 -1.82 12.79 -10.91
CA ARG A 30 -1.07 12.62 -12.18
C ARG A 30 -1.05 11.18 -12.67
N ILE A 31 -1.33 10.22 -11.81
CA ILE A 31 -1.20 8.79 -12.15
C ILE A 31 -2.59 8.22 -12.44
N PRO A 32 -2.79 7.62 -13.62
CA PRO A 32 -4.06 6.94 -13.90
C PRO A 32 -4.31 5.82 -12.89
N VAL A 33 -5.56 5.71 -12.43
CA VAL A 33 -5.92 4.72 -11.40
C VAL A 33 -5.65 3.29 -11.87
N ASN A 34 -5.75 3.01 -13.17
CA ASN A 34 -5.49 1.69 -13.72
C ASN A 34 -4.01 1.29 -13.69
N GLN A 35 -3.12 2.20 -13.32
CA GLN A 35 -1.71 1.91 -13.08
C GLN A 35 -1.36 1.73 -11.60
N MET A 36 -2.35 1.83 -10.73
CA MET A 36 -2.21 1.67 -9.29
C MET A 36 -2.71 0.30 -8.86
N PHE A 37 -1.87 -0.44 -8.14
CA PHE A 37 -2.14 -1.79 -7.66
C PHE A 37 -1.93 -1.87 -6.16
N LEU A 38 -2.55 -2.85 -5.53
CA LEU A 38 -2.31 -3.20 -4.13
C LEU A 38 -1.80 -4.62 -4.04
N SER A 39 -0.97 -4.89 -3.04
CA SER A 39 -0.70 -6.25 -2.60
C SER A 39 -1.87 -6.75 -1.75
N ALA A 40 -2.13 -8.06 -1.77
CA ALA A 40 -3.05 -8.69 -0.82
C ALA A 40 -2.66 -8.37 0.63
N ILE A 41 -1.38 -8.13 0.90
CA ILE A 41 -0.91 -7.73 2.24
C ILE A 41 -1.45 -6.36 2.64
N SER A 42 -1.59 -5.42 1.72
CA SER A 42 -2.21 -4.13 2.04
C SER A 42 -3.69 -4.28 2.40
N ILE A 43 -4.40 -5.20 1.76
CA ILE A 43 -5.77 -5.53 2.16
C ILE A 43 -5.79 -6.09 3.58
N LEU A 44 -4.87 -7.02 3.91
CA LEU A 44 -4.73 -7.54 5.27
C LEU A 44 -4.52 -6.41 6.29
N GLU A 45 -3.63 -5.48 6.00
CA GLU A 45 -3.34 -4.37 6.90
C GLU A 45 -4.52 -3.41 7.06
N LEU A 46 -5.19 -3.08 5.97
CA LEU A 46 -6.37 -2.22 6.00
C LEU A 46 -7.52 -2.87 6.77
N GLU A 47 -7.80 -4.16 6.52
CA GLU A 47 -8.83 -4.90 7.26
C GLU A 47 -8.52 -4.98 8.75
N THR A 48 -7.28 -5.30 9.09
CA THR A 48 -6.84 -5.35 10.48
C THR A 48 -7.03 -4.00 11.16
N GLY A 49 -6.65 -2.92 10.48
CA GLY A 49 -6.82 -1.56 11.01
C GLY A 49 -8.28 -1.20 11.27
N VAL A 50 -9.17 -1.55 10.34
CA VAL A 50 -10.60 -1.32 10.49
C VAL A 50 -11.17 -2.12 11.67
N LEU A 51 -10.83 -3.42 11.76
CA LEU A 51 -11.31 -4.30 12.84
C LEU A 51 -10.87 -3.80 14.23
N LEU A 52 -9.64 -3.30 14.34
CA LEU A 52 -9.14 -2.75 15.59
C LEU A 52 -9.92 -1.48 16.01
N VAL A 53 -10.24 -0.61 15.07
CA VAL A 53 -11.04 0.59 15.37
C VAL A 53 -12.47 0.22 15.70
N GLU A 54 -13.08 -0.71 14.95
CA GLU A 54 -14.44 -1.20 15.23
C GLU A 54 -14.56 -1.72 16.66
N ARG A 55 -13.52 -2.36 17.17
CA ARG A 55 -13.52 -2.92 18.53
C ARG A 55 -13.54 -1.84 19.62
N ARG A 56 -12.86 -0.71 19.40
CA ARG A 56 -12.72 0.34 20.43
C ARG A 56 -13.67 1.53 20.26
N ASP A 57 -14.16 1.76 19.04
CA ASP A 57 -15.02 2.91 18.70
C ASP A 57 -15.93 2.51 17.55
N ALA A 58 -17.18 2.14 17.90
CA ALA A 58 -18.14 1.63 16.93
C ALA A 58 -18.49 2.67 15.84
N VAL A 59 -18.56 3.95 16.19
CA VAL A 59 -18.93 4.99 15.24
C VAL A 59 -17.83 5.22 14.23
N GLN A 60 -16.58 5.40 14.70
CA GLN A 60 -15.44 5.58 13.82
C GLN A 60 -15.15 4.32 13.01
N GLY A 61 -15.29 3.17 13.63
CA GLY A 61 -15.13 1.88 12.94
C GLY A 61 -16.11 1.69 11.79
N ALA A 62 -17.38 2.08 11.97
CA ALA A 62 -18.36 2.02 10.91
C ALA A 62 -18.01 2.93 9.73
N GLN A 63 -17.47 4.11 10.00
CA GLN A 63 -17.01 5.03 8.94
C GLN A 63 -15.84 4.44 8.15
N LEU A 64 -14.86 3.86 8.83
CA LEU A 64 -13.72 3.23 8.18
C LEU A 64 -14.13 1.97 7.39
N ARG A 65 -15.06 1.19 7.93
CA ARG A 65 -15.61 0.01 7.23
C ARG A 65 -16.29 0.43 5.94
N LYS A 66 -17.09 1.47 5.98
CA LYS A 66 -17.76 2.01 4.80
C LYS A 66 -16.75 2.47 3.75
N TRP A 67 -15.72 3.20 4.18
CA TRP A 67 -14.66 3.65 3.28
C TRP A 67 -13.96 2.46 2.61
N LEU A 68 -13.54 1.46 3.38
CA LEU A 68 -12.84 0.30 2.84
C LEU A 68 -13.71 -0.48 1.86
N ASN A 69 -14.94 -0.78 2.24
CA ASN A 69 -15.84 -1.64 1.45
C ASN A 69 -16.44 -0.93 0.23
N GLN A 70 -16.65 0.39 0.29
CA GLN A 70 -17.34 1.14 -0.75
C GLN A 70 -16.41 1.97 -1.64
N GLN A 71 -15.21 2.30 -1.19
CA GLN A 71 -14.27 3.13 -1.94
C GLN A 71 -12.99 2.39 -2.32
N VAL A 72 -12.34 1.71 -1.39
CA VAL A 72 -11.05 1.06 -1.69
C VAL A 72 -11.25 -0.23 -2.47
N ILE A 73 -12.02 -1.16 -1.93
CA ILE A 73 -12.17 -2.50 -2.54
C ILE A 73 -12.75 -2.41 -3.96
N PRO A 74 -13.83 -1.64 -4.24
CA PRO A 74 -14.33 -1.56 -5.61
C PRO A 74 -13.34 -0.96 -6.60
N VAL A 75 -12.57 0.05 -6.18
CA VAL A 75 -11.58 0.69 -7.06
C VAL A 75 -10.47 -0.28 -7.44
N PHE A 76 -9.99 -1.10 -6.49
CA PHE A 76 -8.86 -1.99 -6.71
C PHE A 76 -9.22 -3.46 -6.94
N SER A 77 -10.50 -3.81 -7.07
CA SER A 77 -10.95 -5.22 -7.07
C SER A 77 -10.24 -6.12 -8.08
N GLU A 78 -9.85 -5.59 -9.24
CA GLU A 78 -9.14 -6.33 -10.29
C GLU A 78 -7.63 -6.06 -10.28
N ARG A 79 -7.16 -5.24 -9.32
CA ARG A 79 -5.77 -4.82 -9.24
C ARG A 79 -5.17 -5.09 -7.85
N VAL A 80 -5.68 -6.09 -7.16
CA VAL A 80 -5.06 -6.62 -5.94
C VAL A 80 -4.23 -7.84 -6.33
N LEU A 81 -2.93 -7.77 -6.12
CA LEU A 81 -1.98 -8.80 -6.51
C LEU A 81 -1.84 -9.83 -5.38
N PRO A 82 -1.98 -11.12 -5.69
CA PRO A 82 -1.94 -12.16 -4.65
C PRO A 82 -0.52 -12.43 -4.15
N VAL A 83 -0.44 -13.05 -2.99
CA VAL A 83 0.79 -13.68 -2.51
C VAL A 83 0.77 -15.12 -3.00
N ASP A 84 1.33 -15.33 -4.19
CA ASP A 84 1.42 -16.64 -4.83
C ASP A 84 2.81 -17.26 -4.61
N MET A 85 3.08 -18.37 -5.28
CA MET A 85 4.37 -19.07 -5.14
C MET A 85 5.54 -18.19 -5.57
N ALA A 86 5.42 -17.46 -6.67
CA ALA A 86 6.49 -16.60 -7.16
C ALA A 86 6.81 -15.48 -6.16
N VAL A 87 5.78 -14.86 -5.59
CA VAL A 87 5.95 -13.83 -4.55
C VAL A 87 6.58 -14.43 -3.29
N ALA A 88 6.13 -15.61 -2.86
CA ALA A 88 6.69 -16.28 -1.69
C ALA A 88 8.17 -16.61 -1.87
N GLN A 89 8.56 -17.11 -3.04
CA GLN A 89 9.95 -17.42 -3.33
C GLN A 89 10.82 -16.17 -3.40
N CYS A 90 10.32 -15.10 -3.99
CA CYS A 90 11.01 -13.80 -4.03
C CYS A 90 11.17 -13.23 -2.63
N CYS A 91 10.12 -13.29 -1.81
CA CYS A 91 10.15 -12.82 -0.43
C CYS A 91 11.19 -13.56 0.41
N ALA A 92 11.29 -14.89 0.22
CA ALA A 92 12.30 -15.70 0.92
C ALA A 92 13.72 -15.17 0.66
N LYS A 93 14.02 -14.80 -0.58
CA LYS A 93 15.32 -14.23 -0.94
C LYS A 93 15.60 -12.90 -0.24
N LEU A 94 14.58 -12.11 0.02
CA LEU A 94 14.73 -10.82 0.70
C LEU A 94 15.08 -10.99 2.19
N HIS A 95 14.76 -12.14 2.78
CA HIS A 95 15.10 -12.45 4.18
C HIS A 95 16.51 -12.98 4.39
N VAL A 96 17.26 -13.21 3.32
CA VAL A 96 18.61 -13.76 3.40
C VAL A 96 19.60 -12.72 2.85
N PRO A 97 20.69 -12.42 3.55
CA PRO A 97 21.17 -13.05 4.78
C PRO A 97 20.42 -12.60 6.06
N ASP A 98 19.77 -11.45 6.03
CA ASP A 98 19.14 -10.87 7.23
C ASP A 98 17.63 -10.78 7.06
N PRO A 99 16.84 -11.31 8.01
CA PRO A 99 15.39 -11.21 7.93
C PRO A 99 14.91 -9.77 8.04
N ARG A 100 13.79 -9.48 7.38
CA ARG A 100 13.13 -8.17 7.35
C ARG A 100 11.74 -8.28 7.96
N ALA A 101 11.08 -7.13 8.16
CA ALA A 101 9.66 -7.10 8.51
C ALA A 101 8.88 -7.86 7.41
N GLU A 102 8.08 -8.84 7.82
CA GLU A 102 7.42 -9.79 6.91
C GLU A 102 6.50 -9.10 5.91
N ARG A 103 5.67 -8.16 6.40
CA ARG A 103 4.69 -7.49 5.54
C ARG A 103 5.37 -6.61 4.50
N ASP A 104 6.39 -5.87 4.88
CA ASP A 104 7.15 -5.02 3.96
C ASP A 104 7.88 -5.87 2.92
N ALA A 105 8.46 -6.99 3.35
CA ALA A 105 9.12 -7.93 2.44
C ALA A 105 8.14 -8.53 1.42
N LEU A 106 6.92 -8.85 1.84
CA LEU A 106 5.89 -9.37 0.94
C LEU A 106 5.41 -8.32 -0.07
N ILE A 107 5.25 -7.08 0.35
CA ILE A 107 4.90 -5.97 -0.55
C ILE A 107 6.02 -5.74 -1.56
N ALA A 108 7.28 -5.70 -1.10
CA ALA A 108 8.43 -5.55 -1.98
C ALA A 108 8.53 -6.70 -2.99
N ALA A 109 8.37 -7.94 -2.53
CA ALA A 109 8.41 -9.13 -3.38
C ALA A 109 7.30 -9.09 -4.45
N THR A 110 6.10 -8.65 -4.08
CA THR A 110 4.99 -8.49 -5.01
C THR A 110 5.38 -7.52 -6.14
N ALA A 111 5.92 -6.37 -5.78
CA ALA A 111 6.36 -5.39 -6.77
C ALA A 111 7.49 -5.92 -7.65
N LEU A 112 8.48 -6.61 -7.08
CA LEU A 112 9.60 -7.19 -7.83
C LEU A 112 9.13 -8.22 -8.85
N VAL A 113 8.25 -9.12 -8.45
CA VAL A 113 7.71 -10.17 -9.33
C VAL A 113 6.97 -9.57 -10.53
N HIS A 114 6.24 -8.49 -10.32
CA HIS A 114 5.46 -7.83 -11.36
C HIS A 114 6.20 -6.65 -12.04
N SER A 115 7.47 -6.43 -11.71
CA SER A 115 8.28 -5.32 -12.26
C SER A 115 7.63 -3.96 -12.06
N MET A 116 7.08 -3.73 -10.87
CA MET A 116 6.39 -2.49 -10.50
C MET A 116 7.22 -1.69 -9.49
N VAL A 117 6.88 -0.40 -9.39
CA VAL A 117 7.49 0.53 -8.43
C VAL A 117 6.66 0.51 -7.13
N VAL A 118 7.31 0.46 -5.98
CA VAL A 118 6.64 0.61 -4.68
C VAL A 118 6.49 2.11 -4.38
N VAL A 119 5.27 2.51 -4.01
CA VAL A 119 4.96 3.87 -3.61
C VAL A 119 4.76 3.86 -2.09
N THR A 120 5.64 4.53 -1.36
CA THR A 120 5.66 4.47 0.10
C THR A 120 6.30 5.70 0.72
N ARG A 121 5.86 6.04 1.93
CA ARG A 121 6.56 7.01 2.78
C ARG A 121 7.78 6.39 3.46
N ASN A 122 7.75 5.09 3.72
CA ASN A 122 8.76 4.37 4.50
C ASN A 122 9.89 3.86 3.61
N VAL A 123 10.59 4.76 2.95
CA VAL A 123 11.64 4.43 1.98
C VAL A 123 12.71 3.51 2.58
N ALA A 124 13.11 3.76 3.83
CA ALA A 124 14.14 2.96 4.50
C ALA A 124 13.77 1.48 4.61
N ASP A 125 12.48 1.17 4.79
CA ASP A 125 12.01 -0.22 4.93
C ASP A 125 12.12 -1.01 3.63
N PHE A 126 12.24 -0.34 2.49
CA PHE A 126 12.32 -0.96 1.17
C PHE A 126 13.69 -0.79 0.50
N ALA A 127 14.57 0.02 1.08
CA ALA A 127 15.82 0.47 0.42
C ALA A 127 16.75 -0.68 0.01
N MET A 128 16.80 -1.77 0.80
CA MET A 128 17.73 -2.88 0.56
C MET A 128 17.08 -4.05 -0.19
N THR A 129 15.85 -3.89 -0.67
CA THR A 129 15.12 -4.96 -1.36
C THR A 129 15.43 -5.03 -2.86
N GLY A 130 16.01 -3.99 -3.42
CA GLY A 130 16.24 -3.86 -4.86
C GLY A 130 15.04 -3.34 -5.65
N VAL A 131 13.89 -3.13 -5.00
CA VAL A 131 12.72 -2.58 -5.68
C VAL A 131 12.89 -1.08 -5.94
N GLN A 132 12.34 -0.58 -7.03
CA GLN A 132 12.26 0.85 -7.28
C GLN A 132 11.21 1.47 -6.36
N ILE A 133 11.50 2.67 -5.84
CA ILE A 133 10.68 3.32 -4.83
C ILE A 133 10.34 4.75 -5.27
N VAL A 134 9.09 5.14 -5.04
CA VAL A 134 8.63 6.53 -5.12
C VAL A 134 8.09 6.92 -3.75
N ASN A 135 8.56 8.04 -3.21
CA ASN A 135 7.99 8.64 -2.01
C ASN A 135 7.10 9.82 -2.41
N PRO A 136 5.76 9.67 -2.41
CA PRO A 136 4.88 10.73 -2.89
C PRO A 136 4.74 11.90 -1.92
N TRP A 137 5.28 11.78 -0.69
CA TRP A 137 5.35 12.92 0.25
C TRP A 137 6.42 13.92 -0.15
N GLU A 138 7.39 13.50 -0.97
CA GLU A 138 8.39 14.41 -1.52
C GLU A 138 7.88 14.98 -2.84
N SER A 139 8.27 16.25 -3.11
CA SER A 139 7.93 16.86 -4.41
C SER A 139 8.59 16.09 -5.53
N GLN A 140 7.84 15.83 -6.60
CA GLN A 140 8.33 15.12 -7.79
C GLN A 140 8.82 16.07 -8.88
N ASP A 141 8.87 17.35 -8.59
CA ASP A 141 9.30 18.38 -9.53
C ASP A 141 10.83 18.49 -9.62
#